data_e5a3da5374dc9d2d5ba0359ceb27f84e
#
_entry.id   e5a3da5374dc9d2d5ba0359ceb27f84e
#
_cell.length_a   1.000
_cell.length_b   1.000
_cell.length_c   1.000
_cell.angle_alpha   90.00
_cell.angle_beta   90.00
_cell.angle_gamma   90.00
#
_symmetry.space_group_name_H-M   'P 1'
#
loop_
_entity.id
_entity.type
_entity.pdbx_description
1 polymer ?
#
loop_
_entity_poly.entity_id
_entity_poly.type
_entity_poly.pdbx_seq_one_letter_code
_entity_poly.pdbx_strand_id
1 'polypeptide(L)'
;MVQVIKKGLETSVQDYPGRIGTLILGFPPSGPMDSWSFRLANILVENEPGAAALECQFLGPTLKFNSDRIIAITGANMFPKLDGTPVPLWESLEVKKDQVLEMSFATVGARSYIAFSGGINTTPWLGSRSTFHKAGVGGIEGKAIQEGQIIPLNKSKSVAGRKIKKNSIPVMSTNKKWSVEVVKGPNDDWVDEKGHKMFLNSDWKLQSKSDRTGYRLEGPKWSFSEKATNKGLEHGTFPSNIIDQGYPVGAINLAGQTPIILVNDGPSMGGFIVPYTVPSASFWKLGQAKPGDSFNFVEISVEKAQTLRSEQTIICSEASLVSSNKQDILIRKKQINKIDHIKAVSYTHLRAHETLRYLVCRRVLEKK
;
A
#
# COMPACT_ATOMS: atom_id res chain seq x y z
N MET A 1 -0.80 1.50 26.77
CA MET A 1 -1.10 2.78 26.10
C MET A 1 0.21 3.48 25.78
N VAL A 2 0.23 4.29 24.72
CA VAL A 2 1.41 5.05 24.29
C VAL A 2 1.01 6.50 24.12
N GLN A 3 1.80 7.42 24.67
CA GLN A 3 1.56 8.86 24.59
C GLN A 3 2.40 9.45 23.43
N VAL A 4 1.78 10.30 22.64
CA VAL A 4 2.46 11.05 21.57
C VAL A 4 3.12 12.29 22.18
N ILE A 5 4.45 12.35 22.15
CA ILE A 5 5.23 13.54 22.58
C ILE A 5 5.45 14.48 21.39
N LYS A 6 5.84 13.92 20.22
CA LYS A 6 5.92 14.64 18.94
C LYS A 6 5.23 13.79 17.89
N LYS A 7 4.40 14.41 17.06
CA LYS A 7 3.57 13.70 16.05
C LYS A 7 4.33 13.21 14.82
N GLY A 8 5.57 13.67 14.59
CA GLY A 8 6.24 13.52 13.30
C GLY A 8 5.64 14.47 12.26
N LEU A 9 5.89 14.19 10.97
CA LEU A 9 5.30 14.98 9.88
C LEU A 9 3.86 14.54 9.61
N GLU A 10 3.69 13.27 9.26
CA GLU A 10 2.39 12.64 9.05
C GLU A 10 2.46 11.18 9.55
N THR A 11 1.90 10.94 10.72
CA THR A 11 1.82 9.62 11.32
C THR A 11 0.35 9.27 11.54
N SER A 12 -0.10 8.14 11.00
CA SER A 12 -1.50 7.73 11.06
C SER A 12 -1.66 6.25 11.37
N VAL A 13 -2.81 5.89 11.93
CA VAL A 13 -3.19 4.49 12.13
C VAL A 13 -3.62 3.91 10.79
N GLN A 14 -3.04 2.78 10.42
CA GLN A 14 -3.44 2.00 9.25
C GLN A 14 -3.62 0.53 9.66
N ASP A 15 -4.47 -0.20 8.93
CA ASP A 15 -4.63 -1.65 9.02
C ASP A 15 -4.66 -2.25 7.60
N TYR A 16 -4.37 -3.55 7.48
CA TYR A 16 -4.34 -4.22 6.18
C TYR A 16 -5.45 -5.30 6.14
N PRO A 17 -6.17 -5.38 5.04
CA PRO A 17 -6.01 -4.68 3.76
C PRO A 17 -6.71 -3.31 3.69
N GLY A 18 -7.17 -2.73 4.79
CA GLY A 18 -8.00 -1.54 4.81
C GLY A 18 -9.49 -1.87 4.62
N ARG A 19 -10.28 -0.93 4.11
CA ARG A 19 -11.73 -1.09 3.90
C ARG A 19 -12.02 -1.89 2.64
N ILE A 20 -12.57 -3.07 2.81
CA ILE A 20 -12.94 -3.95 1.69
C ILE A 20 -14.40 -3.70 1.29
N GLY A 21 -14.66 -3.61 -0.02
CA GLY A 21 -16.02 -3.50 -0.57
C GLY A 21 -16.66 -2.10 -0.44
N THR A 22 -15.89 -1.09 -0.03
CA THR A 22 -16.42 0.26 0.23
C THR A 22 -16.34 1.22 -0.96
N LEU A 23 -15.66 0.84 -2.05
CA LEU A 23 -15.58 1.65 -3.27
C LEU A 23 -16.97 1.96 -3.87
N ILE A 24 -17.91 1.03 -3.76
CA ILE A 24 -19.32 1.24 -4.19
C ILE A 24 -20.01 2.37 -3.39
N LEU A 25 -19.54 2.67 -2.19
CA LEU A 25 -20.02 3.77 -1.35
C LEU A 25 -19.20 5.06 -1.56
N GLY A 26 -18.24 5.05 -2.50
CA GLY A 26 -17.33 6.17 -2.74
C GLY A 26 -16.16 6.27 -1.76
N PHE A 27 -15.99 5.31 -0.85
CA PHE A 27 -14.88 5.33 0.11
C PHE A 27 -13.73 4.43 -0.35
N PRO A 28 -12.51 4.99 -0.42
CA PRO A 28 -11.32 4.21 -0.77
C PRO A 28 -10.95 3.22 0.33
N PRO A 29 -10.19 2.17 0.00
CA PRO A 29 -9.76 1.18 0.99
C PRO A 29 -8.85 1.76 2.07
N SER A 30 -8.09 2.81 1.80
CA SER A 30 -7.00 3.28 2.66
C SER A 30 -5.97 2.17 2.94
N GLY A 31 -5.50 2.03 4.18
CA GLY A 31 -4.51 1.02 4.52
C GLY A 31 -3.06 1.49 4.27
N PRO A 32 -2.07 0.64 4.59
CA PRO A 32 -0.66 1.00 4.48
C PRO A 32 -0.23 1.13 3.03
N MET A 33 0.54 2.19 2.73
CA MET A 33 1.09 2.43 1.38
C MET A 33 2.16 1.39 1.01
N ASP A 34 2.92 0.87 1.98
CA ASP A 34 3.81 -0.27 1.83
C ASP A 34 3.30 -1.42 2.71
N SER A 35 2.42 -2.23 2.13
CA SER A 35 1.83 -3.39 2.82
C SER A 35 2.84 -4.50 3.11
N TRP A 36 3.99 -4.54 2.43
CA TRP A 36 5.05 -5.53 2.69
C TRP A 36 5.71 -5.24 4.03
N SER A 37 6.30 -4.05 4.20
CA SER A 37 6.92 -3.63 5.46
C SER A 37 5.93 -3.64 6.61
N PHE A 38 4.69 -3.17 6.39
CA PHE A 38 3.62 -3.14 7.39
C PHE A 38 3.29 -4.53 7.95
N ARG A 39 3.07 -5.52 7.07
CA ARG A 39 2.74 -6.89 7.50
C ARG A 39 3.88 -7.55 8.26
N LEU A 40 5.13 -7.33 7.82
CA LEU A 40 6.30 -7.87 8.50
C LEU A 40 6.49 -7.25 9.90
N ALA A 41 6.17 -5.95 10.09
CA ALA A 41 6.17 -5.34 11.42
C ALA A 41 5.21 -6.05 12.38
N ASN A 42 3.99 -6.35 11.93
CA ASN A 42 2.99 -7.06 12.72
C ASN A 42 3.41 -8.49 13.06
N ILE A 43 3.98 -9.22 12.11
CA ILE A 43 4.48 -10.59 12.31
C ILE A 43 5.59 -10.62 13.37
N LEU A 44 6.47 -9.62 13.41
CA LEU A 44 7.52 -9.51 14.39
C LEU A 44 7.01 -9.42 15.82
N VAL A 45 5.85 -8.82 16.04
CA VAL A 45 5.25 -8.64 17.36
C VAL A 45 4.10 -9.63 17.64
N GLU A 46 4.02 -10.73 16.86
CA GLU A 46 3.03 -11.80 17.00
C GLU A 46 1.58 -11.32 16.81
N ASN A 47 1.38 -10.30 16.00
CA ASN A 47 0.05 -9.87 15.58
C ASN A 47 -0.36 -10.61 14.31
N GLU A 48 -1.68 -10.65 14.05
CA GLU A 48 -2.16 -10.91 12.69
C GLU A 48 -1.53 -9.89 11.71
N PRO A 49 -1.11 -10.30 10.50
CA PRO A 49 -0.38 -9.42 9.58
C PRO A 49 -1.09 -8.11 9.23
N GLY A 50 -2.42 -8.09 9.39
CA GLY A 50 -3.26 -6.92 9.12
C GLY A 50 -3.60 -6.07 10.33
N ALA A 51 -3.11 -6.39 11.53
CA ALA A 51 -3.45 -5.66 12.75
C ALA A 51 -3.05 -4.17 12.65
N ALA A 52 -3.87 -3.30 13.24
CA ALA A 52 -3.64 -1.87 13.16
C ALA A 52 -2.31 -1.45 13.80
N ALA A 53 -1.54 -0.65 13.06
CA ALA A 53 -0.22 -0.14 13.41
C ALA A 53 -0.07 1.31 12.94
N LEU A 54 1.04 1.98 13.29
CA LEU A 54 1.34 3.31 12.79
C LEU A 54 2.09 3.24 11.46
N GLU A 55 1.65 4.04 10.50
CA GLU A 55 2.40 4.43 9.31
C GLU A 55 2.98 5.83 9.55
N CYS A 56 4.31 5.97 9.45
CA CYS A 56 5.04 7.23 9.65
C CYS A 56 5.62 7.68 8.31
N GLN A 57 5.27 8.88 7.83
CA GLN A 57 5.73 9.40 6.56
C GLN A 57 6.83 10.45 6.74
N PHE A 58 7.98 10.27 6.10
CA PHE A 58 9.17 11.13 6.02
C PHE A 58 9.86 11.45 7.35
N LEU A 59 9.14 11.86 8.38
CA LEU A 59 9.62 12.15 9.73
C LEU A 59 8.77 11.36 10.74
N GLY A 60 9.40 10.51 11.54
CA GLY A 60 8.73 9.70 12.53
C GLY A 60 8.39 10.46 13.82
N PRO A 61 7.52 9.89 14.67
CA PRO A 61 7.07 10.48 15.91
C PRO A 61 8.08 10.29 17.05
N THR A 62 7.85 11.01 18.17
CA THR A 62 8.40 10.69 19.49
C THR A 62 7.26 10.15 20.36
N LEU A 63 7.43 8.95 20.91
CA LEU A 63 6.40 8.22 21.64
C LEU A 63 6.89 7.82 23.03
N LYS A 64 6.11 8.12 24.09
CA LYS A 64 6.36 7.65 25.46
C LYS A 64 5.48 6.45 25.77
N PHE A 65 6.03 5.41 26.36
CA PHE A 65 5.32 4.17 26.71
C PHE A 65 4.80 4.22 28.13
N ASN A 66 3.50 4.09 28.32
CA ASN A 66 2.85 4.09 29.64
C ASN A 66 2.77 2.67 30.27
N SER A 67 3.27 1.66 29.58
CA SER A 67 3.36 0.26 30.04
C SER A 67 4.36 -0.50 29.19
N ASP A 68 4.90 -1.59 29.72
CA ASP A 68 5.78 -2.49 28.97
C ASP A 68 5.09 -2.98 27.70
N ARG A 69 5.86 -3.09 26.60
CA ARG A 69 5.34 -3.47 25.29
C ARG A 69 6.42 -4.08 24.41
N ILE A 70 6.06 -5.05 23.58
CA ILE A 70 6.88 -5.47 22.47
C ILE A 70 6.49 -4.63 21.25
N ILE A 71 7.50 -4.08 20.57
CA ILE A 71 7.32 -3.32 19.34
C ILE A 71 8.22 -3.83 18.23
N ALA A 72 7.91 -3.50 17.00
CA ALA A 72 8.80 -3.67 15.85
C ALA A 72 8.71 -2.46 14.94
N ILE A 73 9.86 -2.09 14.35
CA ILE A 73 9.97 -0.97 13.41
C ILE A 73 10.49 -1.53 12.09
N THR A 74 9.79 -1.23 11.00
CA THR A 74 10.13 -1.70 9.64
C THR A 74 9.99 -0.57 8.63
N GLY A 75 10.31 -0.85 7.35
CA GLY A 75 10.24 0.14 6.28
C GLY A 75 11.47 1.03 6.21
N ALA A 76 11.28 2.31 5.91
CA ALA A 76 12.36 3.29 5.80
C ALA A 76 13.10 3.48 7.12
N ASN A 77 14.43 3.61 7.07
CA ASN A 77 15.19 3.90 8.27
C ASN A 77 15.02 5.37 8.67
N MET A 78 14.31 5.58 9.78
CA MET A 78 14.12 6.87 10.44
C MET A 78 14.98 7.00 11.70
N PHE A 79 16.07 6.22 11.80
CA PHE A 79 17.05 6.25 12.89
C PHE A 79 16.43 6.17 14.30
N PRO A 80 15.62 5.12 14.57
CA PRO A 80 14.92 5.01 15.84
C PRO A 80 15.89 4.87 17.01
N LYS A 81 15.60 5.58 18.10
CA LYS A 81 16.33 5.53 19.35
C LYS A 81 15.36 5.30 20.52
N LEU A 82 15.72 4.44 21.45
CA LEU A 82 15.03 4.25 22.72
C LEU A 82 15.87 4.86 23.84
N ASP A 83 15.35 5.89 24.48
CA ASP A 83 16.08 6.70 25.49
C ASP A 83 17.48 7.12 24.98
N GLY A 84 17.55 7.60 23.74
CA GLY A 84 18.78 8.03 23.08
C GLY A 84 19.65 6.91 22.48
N THR A 85 19.40 5.65 22.83
CA THR A 85 20.16 4.49 22.32
C THR A 85 19.56 3.99 21.00
N PRO A 86 20.35 3.87 19.91
CA PRO A 86 19.85 3.32 18.65
C PRO A 86 19.29 1.91 18.79
N VAL A 87 18.14 1.65 18.16
CA VAL A 87 17.49 0.33 18.14
C VAL A 87 17.39 -0.22 16.72
N PRO A 88 17.40 -1.56 16.56
CA PRO A 88 17.38 -2.19 15.25
C PRO A 88 16.02 -2.03 14.55
N LEU A 89 16.07 -2.02 13.21
CA LEU A 89 14.90 -2.26 12.34
C LEU A 89 14.77 -3.75 12.05
N TRP A 90 13.55 -4.20 11.72
CA TRP A 90 13.25 -5.58 11.30
C TRP A 90 13.47 -6.63 12.37
N GLU A 91 13.47 -6.20 13.62
CA GLU A 91 13.53 -7.04 14.82
C GLU A 91 12.49 -6.57 15.83
N SER A 92 11.93 -7.50 16.61
CA SER A 92 11.08 -7.13 17.75
C SER A 92 11.92 -6.83 18.97
N LEU A 93 11.57 -5.78 19.69
CA LEU A 93 12.26 -5.35 20.90
C LEU A 93 11.26 -5.09 22.02
N GLU A 94 11.71 -5.31 23.25
CA GLU A 94 10.95 -4.95 24.45
C GLU A 94 11.20 -3.49 24.81
N VAL A 95 10.12 -2.76 25.04
CA VAL A 95 10.14 -1.39 25.56
C VAL A 95 9.47 -1.39 26.92
N LYS A 96 10.12 -0.79 27.90
CA LYS A 96 9.62 -0.68 29.29
C LYS A 96 8.76 0.56 29.47
N LYS A 97 7.91 0.51 30.51
CA LYS A 97 7.16 1.67 30.95
C LYS A 97 8.08 2.88 31.13
N ASP A 98 7.60 4.05 30.76
CA ASP A 98 8.26 5.36 30.80
C ASP A 98 9.38 5.59 29.79
N GLN A 99 9.85 4.57 29.06
CA GLN A 99 10.80 4.76 27.98
C GLN A 99 10.22 5.57 26.82
N VAL A 100 11.12 6.26 26.08
CA VAL A 100 10.78 7.15 24.97
C VAL A 100 11.45 6.64 23.69
N LEU A 101 10.61 6.34 22.70
CA LEU A 101 11.04 6.06 21.33
C LEU A 101 11.07 7.37 20.55
N GLU A 102 12.23 7.71 19.98
CA GLU A 102 12.41 8.86 19.12
C GLU A 102 12.75 8.42 17.70
N MET A 103 12.11 9.01 16.70
CA MET A 103 12.43 8.77 15.29
C MET A 103 12.70 10.09 14.57
N SER A 104 13.55 10.03 13.52
CA SER A 104 14.02 11.17 12.76
C SER A 104 13.52 11.11 11.30
N PHE A 105 14.18 11.85 10.39
CA PHE A 105 13.88 11.84 8.96
C PHE A 105 14.38 10.59 8.27
N ALA A 106 13.58 10.07 7.31
CA ALA A 106 13.99 9.00 6.43
C ALA A 106 14.99 9.52 5.37
N THR A 107 16.18 8.92 5.31
CA THR A 107 17.16 9.23 4.26
C THR A 107 16.91 8.42 2.99
N VAL A 108 16.58 7.13 3.14
CA VAL A 108 16.21 6.21 2.06
C VAL A 108 14.81 5.67 2.32
N GLY A 109 13.97 5.61 1.29
CA GLY A 109 12.56 5.31 1.44
C GLY A 109 11.77 6.50 2.01
N ALA A 110 10.47 6.33 2.18
CA ALA A 110 9.55 7.38 2.60
C ALA A 110 8.77 7.03 3.86
N ARG A 111 8.46 5.75 4.07
CA ARG A 111 7.55 5.30 5.14
C ARG A 111 8.16 4.26 6.04
N SER A 112 8.00 4.48 7.34
CA SER A 112 8.32 3.53 8.40
C SER A 112 7.04 3.09 9.10
N TYR A 113 7.04 1.88 9.64
CA TYR A 113 5.90 1.29 10.35
C TYR A 113 6.30 0.92 11.76
N ILE A 114 5.45 1.26 12.73
CA ILE A 114 5.61 0.88 14.13
C ILE A 114 4.44 -0.05 14.49
N ALA A 115 4.71 -1.33 14.65
CA ALA A 115 3.76 -2.28 15.18
C ALA A 115 3.94 -2.44 16.69
N PHE A 116 2.83 -2.55 17.40
CA PHE A 116 2.77 -2.80 18.83
C PHE A 116 2.14 -4.16 19.07
N SER A 117 2.68 -4.97 19.96
CA SER A 117 2.07 -6.25 20.31
C SER A 117 0.62 -6.06 20.78
N GLY A 118 -0.29 -6.87 20.22
CA GLY A 118 -1.75 -6.75 20.39
C GLY A 118 -2.43 -5.75 19.45
N GLY A 119 -1.66 -4.91 18.72
CA GLY A 119 -2.18 -3.92 17.77
C GLY A 119 -2.83 -2.69 18.43
N ILE A 120 -3.10 -1.68 17.62
CA ILE A 120 -3.78 -0.46 18.02
C ILE A 120 -5.29 -0.72 18.12
N ASN A 121 -5.91 -0.29 19.23
CA ASN A 121 -7.32 -0.53 19.53
C ASN A 121 -8.17 0.73 19.34
N THR A 122 -8.29 1.20 18.12
CA THR A 122 -9.28 2.23 17.74
C THR A 122 -10.57 1.57 17.27
N THR A 123 -11.68 2.33 17.27
CA THR A 123 -12.97 1.85 16.78
C THR A 123 -12.90 1.66 15.26
N PRO A 124 -13.23 0.47 14.71
CA PRO A 124 -13.31 0.28 13.28
C PRO A 124 -14.41 1.16 12.67
N TRP A 125 -14.12 1.72 11.49
CA TRP A 125 -15.11 2.41 10.67
C TRP A 125 -15.22 1.70 9.31
N LEU A 126 -16.41 1.26 8.95
CA LEU A 126 -16.67 0.39 7.78
C LEU A 126 -15.71 -0.82 7.73
N GLY A 127 -15.52 -1.50 8.87
CA GLY A 127 -14.72 -2.72 8.99
C GLY A 127 -13.19 -2.51 9.06
N SER A 128 -12.68 -1.28 9.04
CA SER A 128 -11.24 -0.97 9.07
C SER A 128 -10.92 0.12 10.10
N ARG A 129 -9.71 0.02 10.67
CA ARG A 129 -9.13 1.06 11.55
C ARG A 129 -8.26 2.07 10.80
N SER A 130 -8.12 1.92 9.48
CA SER A 130 -7.30 2.83 8.68
C SER A 130 -7.86 4.24 8.67
N THR A 131 -6.96 5.22 8.82
CA THR A 131 -7.29 6.64 8.69
C THR A 131 -7.52 7.00 7.24
N PHE A 132 -8.63 7.65 6.96
CA PHE A 132 -8.88 8.34 5.69
C PHE A 132 -9.00 9.84 5.94
N HIS A 133 -7.91 10.56 5.74
CA HIS A 133 -7.76 11.97 6.13
C HIS A 133 -8.78 12.90 5.47
N LYS A 134 -9.09 12.70 4.18
CA LYS A 134 -10.01 13.58 3.43
C LYS A 134 -11.44 13.57 3.96
N ALA A 135 -11.89 12.42 4.45
CA ALA A 135 -13.22 12.31 5.05
C ALA A 135 -13.20 12.46 6.58
N GLY A 136 -12.02 12.53 7.22
CA GLY A 136 -11.91 12.64 8.67
C GLY A 136 -12.44 11.41 9.42
N VAL A 137 -12.22 10.18 8.87
CA VAL A 137 -12.77 8.94 9.43
C VAL A 137 -11.68 7.88 9.65
N GLY A 138 -11.97 6.93 10.55
CA GLY A 138 -11.05 5.86 10.94
C GLY A 138 -9.89 6.36 11.82
N GLY A 139 -8.95 5.49 12.13
CA GLY A 139 -7.77 5.81 12.94
C GLY A 139 -8.09 6.39 14.31
N ILE A 140 -7.38 7.44 14.68
CA ILE A 140 -7.66 8.29 15.83
C ILE A 140 -8.26 9.60 15.32
N GLU A 141 -9.54 9.82 15.56
CA GLU A 141 -10.28 11.03 15.14
C GLU A 141 -10.22 11.35 13.62
N GLY A 142 -9.97 10.34 12.78
CA GLY A 142 -9.88 10.52 11.33
C GLY A 142 -8.69 11.33 10.84
N LYS A 143 -7.65 11.51 11.67
CA LYS A 143 -6.51 12.40 11.41
C LYS A 143 -5.18 11.71 11.70
N ALA A 144 -4.09 12.35 11.28
CA ALA A 144 -2.76 12.06 11.79
C ALA A 144 -2.73 12.27 13.33
N ILE A 145 -1.95 11.47 14.03
CA ILE A 145 -1.80 11.59 15.49
C ILE A 145 -1.35 13.00 15.88
N GLN A 146 -1.79 13.46 17.03
CA GLN A 146 -1.46 14.79 17.55
C GLN A 146 -0.68 14.68 18.85
N GLU A 147 0.11 15.70 19.16
CA GLU A 147 0.85 15.80 20.42
C GLU A 147 -0.10 15.75 21.62
N GLY A 148 0.27 15.04 22.66
CA GLY A 148 -0.54 14.79 23.85
C GLY A 148 -1.55 13.64 23.71
N GLN A 149 -1.89 13.18 22.52
CA GLN A 149 -2.82 12.06 22.34
C GLN A 149 -2.29 10.77 22.94
N ILE A 150 -3.23 9.92 23.39
CA ILE A 150 -2.97 8.57 23.87
C ILE A 150 -3.42 7.56 22.80
N ILE A 151 -2.48 6.75 22.35
CA ILE A 151 -2.76 5.64 21.43
C ILE A 151 -3.20 4.43 22.24
N PRO A 152 -4.46 3.98 22.11
CA PRO A 152 -4.94 2.80 22.81
C PRO A 152 -4.37 1.52 22.18
N LEU A 153 -3.91 0.59 23.01
CA LEU A 153 -3.39 -0.71 22.57
C LEU A 153 -4.17 -1.84 23.22
N ASN A 154 -4.37 -2.94 22.50
CA ASN A 154 -4.90 -4.18 23.05
C ASN A 154 -3.89 -4.81 24.03
N LYS A 155 -4.39 -5.70 24.91
CA LYS A 155 -3.53 -6.56 25.76
C LYS A 155 -2.73 -7.53 24.87
N SER A 156 -1.51 -7.85 25.27
CA SER A 156 -0.67 -8.82 24.59
C SER A 156 0.21 -9.58 25.56
N LYS A 157 0.61 -10.79 25.16
CA LYS A 157 1.57 -11.65 25.85
C LYS A 157 2.79 -11.99 24.95
N SER A 158 3.01 -11.23 23.90
CA SER A 158 4.12 -11.46 22.93
C SER A 158 5.49 -11.36 23.57
N VAL A 159 6.49 -11.99 22.96
CA VAL A 159 7.89 -12.03 23.40
C VAL A 159 8.78 -11.32 22.37
N ALA A 160 9.80 -10.61 22.82
CA ALA A 160 10.78 -9.99 21.95
C ALA A 160 11.80 -11.00 21.39
N GLY A 161 12.63 -10.55 20.43
CA GLY A 161 13.73 -11.32 19.85
C GLY A 161 13.42 -11.98 18.51
N ARG A 162 12.22 -11.76 17.94
CA ARG A 162 11.92 -12.19 16.56
C ARG A 162 12.63 -11.29 15.56
N LYS A 163 13.12 -11.86 14.47
CA LYS A 163 13.88 -11.14 13.45
C LYS A 163 13.48 -11.59 12.04
N ILE A 164 13.39 -10.65 11.10
CA ILE A 164 13.13 -10.93 9.69
C ILE A 164 14.41 -11.38 8.98
N LYS A 165 14.32 -12.41 8.14
CA LYS A 165 15.38 -12.83 7.24
C LYS A 165 15.75 -11.70 6.28
N LYS A 166 17.06 -11.48 6.06
CA LYS A 166 17.55 -10.43 5.18
C LYS A 166 16.96 -10.47 3.77
N ASN A 167 16.76 -11.66 3.21
CA ASN A 167 16.19 -11.86 1.87
C ASN A 167 14.65 -11.64 1.80
N SER A 168 13.98 -11.45 2.93
CA SER A 168 12.56 -11.13 3.02
C SER A 168 12.31 -9.62 3.20
N ILE A 169 13.35 -8.83 3.38
CA ILE A 169 13.28 -7.38 3.52
C ILE A 169 13.22 -6.75 2.12
N PRO A 170 12.24 -5.88 1.83
CA PRO A 170 12.18 -5.20 0.54
C PRO A 170 13.39 -4.28 0.35
N VAL A 171 13.99 -4.34 -0.85
CA VAL A 171 15.18 -3.54 -1.19
C VAL A 171 14.75 -2.17 -1.68
N MET A 172 15.05 -1.14 -0.90
CA MET A 172 14.72 0.24 -1.22
C MET A 172 15.71 0.86 -2.22
N SER A 173 15.20 1.69 -3.11
CA SER A 173 16.02 2.45 -4.03
C SER A 173 16.91 3.45 -3.31
N THR A 174 18.21 3.39 -3.54
CA THR A 174 19.20 4.35 -3.02
C THR A 174 19.58 5.44 -4.03
N ASN A 175 19.23 5.23 -5.30
CA ASN A 175 19.55 6.14 -6.42
C ASN A 175 18.35 6.98 -6.90
N LYS A 176 17.25 7.00 -6.12
CA LYS A 176 16.00 7.72 -6.43
C LYS A 176 15.30 7.23 -7.72
N LYS A 177 15.59 6.03 -8.17
CA LYS A 177 14.94 5.40 -9.33
C LYS A 177 14.23 4.12 -8.90
N TRP A 178 12.98 3.96 -9.32
CA TRP A 178 12.14 2.83 -8.99
C TRP A 178 11.68 2.14 -10.27
N SER A 179 11.99 0.87 -10.42
CA SER A 179 11.41 0.03 -11.45
C SER A 179 10.08 -0.52 -10.95
N VAL A 180 8.97 -0.12 -11.59
CA VAL A 180 7.60 -0.45 -11.17
C VAL A 180 6.93 -1.27 -12.25
N GLU A 181 6.47 -2.46 -11.89
CA GLU A 181 5.70 -3.32 -12.78
C GLU A 181 4.33 -2.70 -13.07
N VAL A 182 3.88 -2.85 -14.31
CA VAL A 182 2.53 -2.45 -14.76
C VAL A 182 1.91 -3.54 -15.62
N VAL A 183 0.60 -3.62 -15.60
CA VAL A 183 -0.21 -4.38 -16.56
C VAL A 183 -1.01 -3.41 -17.43
N LYS A 184 -1.37 -3.80 -18.63
CA LYS A 184 -2.28 -3.02 -19.48
C LYS A 184 -3.60 -2.78 -18.77
N GLY A 185 -4.10 -1.58 -18.88
CA GLY A 185 -5.37 -1.14 -18.30
C GLY A 185 -6.54 -1.30 -19.27
N PRO A 186 -7.76 -0.96 -18.85
CA PRO A 186 -8.96 -1.13 -19.67
C PRO A 186 -9.05 -0.19 -20.89
N ASN A 187 -8.19 0.82 -20.96
CA ASN A 187 -8.16 1.79 -22.06
C ASN A 187 -6.77 1.84 -22.71
N ASP A 188 -6.05 0.72 -22.75
CA ASP A 188 -4.73 0.67 -23.40
C ASP A 188 -4.82 0.99 -24.91
N ASP A 189 -5.91 0.62 -25.56
CA ASP A 189 -6.19 0.89 -26.97
C ASP A 189 -6.49 2.38 -27.32
N TRP A 190 -6.58 3.26 -26.30
CA TRP A 190 -6.68 4.72 -26.48
C TRP A 190 -5.33 5.41 -26.66
N VAL A 191 -4.25 4.69 -26.37
CA VAL A 191 -2.87 5.12 -26.58
C VAL A 191 -2.31 4.38 -27.80
N ASP A 192 -1.61 5.08 -28.68
CA ASP A 192 -0.98 4.47 -29.83
C ASP A 192 0.35 3.75 -29.47
N GLU A 193 0.93 3.03 -30.42
CA GLU A 193 2.18 2.30 -30.21
C GLU A 193 3.33 3.23 -29.79
N LYS A 194 3.37 4.45 -30.34
CA LYS A 194 4.38 5.46 -29.99
C LYS A 194 4.21 5.91 -28.53
N GLY A 195 2.97 6.14 -28.07
CA GLY A 195 2.66 6.48 -26.69
C GLY A 195 3.04 5.37 -25.73
N HIS A 196 2.74 4.10 -26.05
CA HIS A 196 3.16 2.96 -25.25
C HIS A 196 4.69 2.83 -25.15
N LYS A 197 5.40 2.88 -26.28
CA LYS A 197 6.87 2.84 -26.31
C LYS A 197 7.47 3.99 -25.49
N MET A 198 6.93 5.19 -25.65
CA MET A 198 7.37 6.37 -24.91
C MET A 198 7.18 6.16 -23.40
N PHE A 199 6.01 5.68 -22.96
CA PHE A 199 5.70 5.48 -21.53
C PHE A 199 6.65 4.48 -20.87
N LEU A 200 6.91 3.34 -21.52
CA LEU A 200 7.74 2.27 -20.97
C LEU A 200 9.25 2.59 -21.02
N ASN A 201 9.70 3.46 -21.94
CA ASN A 201 11.12 3.77 -22.12
C ASN A 201 11.54 5.12 -21.50
N SER A 202 10.66 5.77 -20.72
CA SER A 202 10.95 7.06 -20.12
C SER A 202 11.04 7.00 -18.61
N ASP A 203 11.81 7.93 -18.03
CA ASP A 203 11.81 8.21 -16.59
C ASP A 203 10.66 9.17 -16.25
N TRP A 204 9.83 8.81 -15.30
CA TRP A 204 8.68 9.59 -14.84
C TRP A 204 8.93 10.15 -13.45
N LYS A 205 9.11 11.46 -13.33
CA LYS A 205 9.44 12.11 -12.06
C LYS A 205 8.21 12.30 -11.18
N LEU A 206 8.30 11.86 -9.92
CA LEU A 206 7.25 12.06 -8.92
C LEU A 206 7.23 13.54 -8.46
N GLN A 207 6.09 14.20 -8.69
CA GLN A 207 5.89 15.60 -8.33
C GLN A 207 5.61 15.78 -6.83
N SER A 208 5.92 16.96 -6.30
CA SER A 208 5.65 17.33 -4.89
C SER A 208 4.16 17.41 -4.54
N LYS A 209 3.30 17.66 -5.52
CA LYS A 209 1.82 17.67 -5.37
C LYS A 209 1.23 16.25 -5.37
N SER A 210 1.91 15.31 -4.72
CA SER A 210 1.50 13.91 -4.61
C SER A 210 1.19 13.57 -3.16
N ASP A 211 0.08 12.90 -2.93
CA ASP A 211 -0.40 12.47 -1.63
C ASP A 211 -0.95 11.03 -1.68
N ARG A 212 -1.58 10.58 -0.61
CA ARG A 212 -2.23 9.26 -0.53
C ARG A 212 -3.42 9.07 -1.49
N THR A 213 -3.85 10.12 -2.21
CA THR A 213 -4.91 10.04 -3.23
C THR A 213 -4.34 9.70 -4.60
N GLY A 214 -3.22 10.31 -4.98
CA GLY A 214 -2.63 10.10 -6.29
C GLY A 214 -1.21 10.67 -6.42
N TYR A 215 -0.39 9.93 -7.12
CA TYR A 215 0.99 10.28 -7.44
C TYR A 215 1.05 10.89 -8.83
N ARG A 216 1.23 12.21 -8.90
CA ARG A 216 1.36 12.96 -10.15
C ARG A 216 2.77 12.80 -10.71
N LEU A 217 2.83 12.45 -11.98
CA LEU A 217 4.10 12.22 -12.67
C LEU A 217 4.37 13.29 -13.71
N GLU A 218 5.62 13.65 -13.87
CA GLU A 218 6.14 14.53 -14.90
C GLU A 218 7.03 13.74 -15.86
N GLY A 219 6.82 13.91 -17.16
CA GLY A 219 7.56 13.21 -18.19
C GLY A 219 7.15 13.64 -19.60
N PRO A 220 7.49 12.87 -20.62
CA PRO A 220 7.18 13.18 -22.02
C PRO A 220 5.69 13.28 -22.31
N LYS A 221 5.35 13.91 -23.45
CA LYS A 221 3.97 14.01 -23.91
C LYS A 221 3.48 12.68 -24.49
N TRP A 222 2.25 12.33 -24.14
CA TRP A 222 1.55 11.16 -24.64
C TRP A 222 1.10 11.34 -26.10
N SER A 223 1.14 10.25 -26.84
CA SER A 223 0.54 10.10 -28.15
C SER A 223 -0.68 9.19 -28.06
N PHE A 224 -1.74 9.52 -28.76
CA PHE A 224 -3.04 8.89 -28.65
C PHE A 224 -3.43 8.19 -29.95
N SER A 225 -4.20 7.13 -29.84
CA SER A 225 -4.75 6.41 -30.99
C SER A 225 -5.86 7.21 -31.69
N GLU A 226 -6.21 6.79 -32.90
CA GLU A 226 -7.35 7.35 -33.65
C GLU A 226 -8.66 7.23 -32.87
N LYS A 227 -8.87 6.14 -32.12
CA LYS A 227 -10.01 5.94 -31.23
C LYS A 227 -10.17 7.07 -30.22
N ALA A 228 -9.08 7.56 -29.66
CA ALA A 228 -9.10 8.62 -28.65
C ALA A 228 -9.35 10.02 -29.26
N THR A 229 -8.93 10.24 -30.51
CA THR A 229 -9.07 11.52 -31.21
C THR A 229 -10.41 11.66 -31.96
N ASN A 230 -10.98 10.55 -32.44
CA ASN A 230 -12.23 10.50 -33.22
C ASN A 230 -13.44 10.00 -32.40
N LYS A 231 -13.46 10.25 -31.11
CA LYS A 231 -14.53 9.86 -30.19
C LYS A 231 -15.73 10.85 -30.22
N GLY A 232 -16.88 10.42 -29.72
CA GLY A 232 -18.05 11.29 -29.57
C GLY A 232 -17.81 12.44 -28.57
N LEU A 233 -18.51 13.57 -28.77
CA LEU A 233 -18.39 14.78 -27.95
C LEU A 233 -18.74 14.53 -26.47
N GLU A 234 -19.59 13.54 -26.19
CA GLU A 234 -19.98 13.13 -24.83
C GLU A 234 -18.79 12.66 -23.98
N HIS A 235 -17.70 12.23 -24.60
CA HIS A 235 -16.45 11.88 -23.93
C HIS A 235 -15.57 13.09 -23.56
N GLY A 236 -15.99 14.32 -23.93
CA GLY A 236 -15.19 15.52 -23.77
C GLY A 236 -14.15 15.70 -24.88
N THR A 237 -13.53 16.86 -24.95
CA THR A 237 -12.71 17.30 -26.08
C THR A 237 -11.26 16.78 -26.08
N PHE A 238 -10.70 16.48 -24.89
CA PHE A 238 -9.31 16.03 -24.82
C PHE A 238 -9.21 14.51 -25.01
N PRO A 239 -8.21 13.98 -25.75
CA PRO A 239 -8.09 12.56 -26.07
C PRO A 239 -8.14 11.62 -24.86
N SER A 240 -7.60 12.02 -23.71
CA SER A 240 -7.61 11.20 -22.49
C SER A 240 -8.94 11.21 -21.73
N ASN A 241 -9.96 11.99 -22.15
CA ASN A 241 -11.24 12.03 -21.47
C ASN A 241 -12.16 10.90 -21.93
N ILE A 242 -12.93 10.35 -21.00
CA ILE A 242 -14.04 9.41 -21.24
C ILE A 242 -15.25 9.84 -20.42
N ILE A 243 -16.40 9.23 -20.64
CA ILE A 243 -17.62 9.59 -19.89
C ILE A 243 -17.41 9.32 -18.41
N ASP A 244 -17.22 8.07 -18.03
CA ASP A 244 -16.95 7.65 -16.65
C ASP A 244 -16.54 6.18 -16.60
N GLN A 245 -15.69 5.83 -15.63
CA GLN A 245 -15.36 4.43 -15.34
C GLN A 245 -14.90 4.24 -13.89
N GLY A 246 -14.97 2.99 -13.40
CA GLY A 246 -14.43 2.61 -12.11
C GLY A 246 -12.91 2.59 -12.13
N TYR A 247 -12.29 3.12 -11.08
CA TYR A 247 -10.86 3.18 -10.91
C TYR A 247 -10.38 2.17 -9.84
N PRO A 248 -9.59 1.16 -10.19
CA PRO A 248 -8.93 0.35 -9.18
C PRO A 248 -7.78 1.12 -8.53
N VAL A 249 -7.41 0.74 -7.31
CA VAL A 249 -6.16 1.20 -6.71
C VAL A 249 -4.99 0.71 -7.58
N GLY A 250 -4.06 1.60 -7.91
CA GLY A 250 -2.98 1.34 -8.85
C GLY A 250 -3.26 1.79 -10.28
N ALA A 251 -4.49 2.23 -10.61
CA ALA A 251 -4.79 2.79 -11.92
C ALA A 251 -3.87 3.98 -12.23
N ILE A 252 -3.27 3.97 -13.42
CA ILE A 252 -2.53 5.12 -13.95
C ILE A 252 -3.48 5.92 -14.83
N ASN A 253 -4.13 6.91 -14.21
CA ASN A 253 -5.03 7.81 -14.92
C ASN A 253 -4.25 8.81 -15.75
N LEU A 254 -4.73 9.09 -16.94
CA LEU A 254 -4.12 10.12 -17.79
C LEU A 254 -4.99 11.38 -17.82
N ALA A 255 -4.72 12.30 -16.88
CA ALA A 255 -5.41 13.59 -16.82
C ALA A 255 -4.76 14.59 -17.78
N GLY A 256 -5.30 14.69 -18.99
CA GLY A 256 -4.66 15.41 -20.08
C GLY A 256 -3.39 14.73 -20.51
N GLN A 257 -2.25 15.37 -20.24
CA GLN A 257 -0.90 14.82 -20.49
C GLN A 257 -0.20 14.32 -19.20
N THR A 258 -0.85 14.46 -18.05
CA THR A 258 -0.26 14.15 -16.75
C THR A 258 -0.72 12.77 -16.27
N PRO A 259 0.17 11.76 -16.19
CA PRO A 259 -0.17 10.50 -15.55
C PRO A 259 -0.32 10.70 -14.03
N ILE A 260 -1.35 10.09 -13.46
CA ILE A 260 -1.61 10.09 -12.03
C ILE A 260 -1.83 8.64 -11.59
N ILE A 261 -0.92 8.10 -10.79
CA ILE A 261 -1.12 6.77 -10.20
C ILE A 261 -2.08 6.94 -9.01
N LEU A 262 -3.27 6.37 -9.10
CA LEU A 262 -4.21 6.36 -7.98
C LEU A 262 -3.74 5.37 -6.93
N VAL A 263 -3.53 5.87 -5.71
CA VAL A 263 -3.04 5.05 -4.61
C VAL A 263 -4.13 4.85 -3.56
N ASN A 264 -3.81 4.44 -2.37
CA ASN A 264 -4.73 3.87 -1.37
C ASN A 264 -5.95 4.70 -1.01
N ASP A 265 -5.88 6.04 -1.11
CA ASP A 265 -6.98 6.97 -0.83
C ASP A 265 -7.53 7.61 -2.13
N GLY A 266 -7.25 7.00 -3.29
CA GLY A 266 -7.68 7.47 -4.59
C GLY A 266 -9.19 7.39 -4.82
N PRO A 267 -9.73 8.18 -5.77
CA PRO A 267 -11.15 8.13 -6.12
C PRO A 267 -11.51 6.78 -6.74
N SER A 268 -12.77 6.38 -6.55
CA SER A 268 -13.30 5.11 -7.09
C SER A 268 -13.79 5.21 -8.54
N MET A 269 -14.01 6.42 -9.05
CA MET A 269 -14.58 6.68 -10.39
C MET A 269 -14.03 7.98 -10.97
N GLY A 270 -14.11 8.12 -12.29
CA GLY A 270 -13.84 9.38 -12.99
C GLY A 270 -13.73 9.24 -14.49
N GLY A 271 -13.56 10.39 -15.16
CA GLY A 271 -13.65 10.57 -16.60
C GLY A 271 -12.30 10.60 -17.34
N PHE A 272 -11.29 9.87 -16.89
CA PHE A 272 -10.00 9.76 -17.57
C PHE A 272 -9.67 8.31 -17.92
N ILE A 273 -9.00 8.10 -19.05
CA ILE A 273 -8.52 6.78 -19.45
C ILE A 273 -7.49 6.23 -18.46
N VAL A 274 -7.46 4.89 -18.37
CA VAL A 274 -6.49 4.12 -17.57
C VAL A 274 -5.74 3.18 -18.52
N PRO A 275 -4.67 3.64 -19.19
CA PRO A 275 -3.91 2.79 -20.11
C PRO A 275 -3.10 1.70 -19.41
N TYR A 276 -2.73 1.91 -18.14
CA TYR A 276 -1.97 0.96 -17.33
C TYR A 276 -2.45 0.92 -15.88
N THR A 277 -2.15 -0.18 -15.20
CA THR A 277 -2.41 -0.36 -13.77
C THR A 277 -1.19 -0.96 -13.08
N VAL A 278 -0.78 -0.41 -11.95
CA VAL A 278 0.27 -0.97 -11.08
C VAL A 278 -0.32 -2.13 -10.30
N PRO A 279 0.22 -3.36 -10.38
CA PRO A 279 -0.25 -4.49 -9.59
C PRO A 279 0.08 -4.33 -8.11
N SER A 280 -0.76 -4.89 -7.23
CA SER A 280 -0.65 -4.76 -5.77
C SER A 280 0.70 -5.20 -5.19
N ALA A 281 1.38 -6.16 -5.83
CA ALA A 281 2.72 -6.60 -5.43
C ALA A 281 3.78 -5.51 -5.55
N SER A 282 3.54 -4.47 -6.37
CA SER A 282 4.47 -3.36 -6.59
C SER A 282 4.14 -2.10 -5.79
N PHE A 283 3.02 -2.08 -5.05
CA PHE A 283 2.58 -0.90 -4.28
C PHE A 283 3.58 -0.46 -3.22
N TRP A 284 4.31 -1.38 -2.61
CA TRP A 284 5.34 -1.05 -1.64
C TRP A 284 6.40 -0.09 -2.20
N LYS A 285 6.71 -0.20 -3.51
CA LYS A 285 7.63 0.71 -4.21
C LYS A 285 7.07 2.12 -4.26
N LEU A 286 5.77 2.25 -4.57
CA LEU A 286 5.07 3.54 -4.50
C LEU A 286 5.08 4.07 -3.06
N GLY A 287 4.80 3.19 -2.08
CA GLY A 287 4.82 3.53 -0.65
C GLY A 287 6.16 4.08 -0.18
N GLN A 288 7.26 3.69 -0.79
CA GLN A 288 8.62 4.09 -0.39
C GLN A 288 9.24 5.19 -1.27
N ALA A 289 8.60 5.56 -2.38
CA ALA A 289 9.05 6.66 -3.22
C ALA A 289 8.75 8.03 -2.60
N LYS A 290 9.61 9.00 -2.87
CA LYS A 290 9.54 10.39 -2.41
C LYS A 290 9.39 11.36 -3.58
N PRO A 291 8.78 12.54 -3.39
CA PRO A 291 8.83 13.60 -4.38
C PRO A 291 10.27 13.86 -4.86
N GLY A 292 10.44 13.92 -6.18
CA GLY A 292 11.76 14.03 -6.83
C GLY A 292 12.40 12.69 -7.21
N ASP A 293 11.89 11.55 -6.73
CA ASP A 293 12.25 10.24 -7.27
C ASP A 293 11.64 10.04 -8.67
N SER A 294 12.18 9.10 -9.44
CA SER A 294 11.68 8.76 -10.78
C SER A 294 11.22 7.30 -10.84
N PHE A 295 10.20 7.05 -11.63
CA PHE A 295 9.70 5.71 -11.96
C PHE A 295 10.07 5.34 -13.39
N ASN A 296 10.57 4.10 -13.58
CA ASN A 296 10.55 3.38 -14.84
C ASN A 296 9.47 2.32 -14.78
N PHE A 297 8.67 2.18 -15.81
CA PHE A 297 7.61 1.19 -15.85
C PHE A 297 8.03 -0.03 -16.67
N VAL A 298 7.74 -1.22 -16.15
CA VAL A 298 8.01 -2.50 -16.79
C VAL A 298 6.69 -3.23 -17.01
N GLU A 299 6.29 -3.40 -18.25
CA GLU A 299 5.07 -4.15 -18.58
C GLU A 299 5.25 -5.63 -18.27
N ILE A 300 4.30 -6.21 -17.55
CA ILE A 300 4.22 -7.63 -17.24
C ILE A 300 2.83 -8.18 -17.56
N SER A 301 2.72 -9.50 -17.71
CA SER A 301 1.41 -10.14 -17.86
C SER A 301 0.63 -10.18 -16.53
N VAL A 302 -0.68 -10.36 -16.61
CA VAL A 302 -1.56 -10.51 -15.44
C VAL A 302 -1.16 -11.75 -14.61
N GLU A 303 -0.79 -12.84 -15.27
CA GLU A 303 -0.33 -14.09 -14.63
C GLU A 303 0.96 -13.84 -13.84
N LYS A 304 1.90 -13.07 -14.39
CA LYS A 304 3.12 -12.70 -13.68
C LYS A 304 2.80 -11.80 -12.47
N ALA A 305 1.89 -10.85 -12.61
CA ALA A 305 1.43 -9.99 -11.50
C ALA A 305 0.79 -10.83 -10.37
N GLN A 306 -0.03 -11.82 -10.70
CA GLN A 306 -0.63 -12.75 -9.73
C GLN A 306 0.44 -13.61 -9.02
N THR A 307 1.45 -14.08 -9.76
CA THR A 307 2.60 -14.81 -9.19
C THR A 307 3.33 -13.94 -8.17
N LEU A 308 3.70 -12.71 -8.53
CA LEU A 308 4.37 -11.78 -7.62
C LEU A 308 3.56 -11.50 -6.36
N ARG A 309 2.23 -11.35 -6.48
CA ARG A 309 1.34 -11.18 -5.32
C ARG A 309 1.34 -12.40 -4.40
N SER A 310 1.34 -13.61 -4.98
CA SER A 310 1.39 -14.85 -4.23
C SER A 310 2.73 -15.00 -3.49
N GLU A 311 3.84 -14.73 -4.16
CA GLU A 311 5.19 -14.72 -3.57
C GLU A 311 5.28 -13.72 -2.42
N GLN A 312 4.78 -12.50 -2.61
CA GLN A 312 4.74 -11.48 -1.54
C GLN A 312 3.88 -11.93 -0.35
N THR A 313 2.77 -12.64 -0.60
CA THR A 313 1.92 -13.16 0.47
C THR A 313 2.63 -14.22 1.30
N ILE A 314 3.44 -15.07 0.67
CA ILE A 314 4.29 -16.05 1.36
C ILE A 314 5.37 -15.34 2.19
N ILE A 315 6.03 -14.35 1.61
CA ILE A 315 7.04 -13.56 2.32
C ILE A 315 6.44 -12.83 3.52
N CYS A 316 5.26 -12.24 3.36
CA CYS A 316 4.55 -11.57 4.45
C CYS A 316 3.82 -12.55 5.39
N SER A 317 4.52 -13.59 5.83
CA SER A 317 4.07 -14.60 6.79
C SER A 317 5.23 -14.96 7.75
N GLU A 318 4.96 -15.81 8.72
CA GLU A 318 6.00 -16.33 9.64
C GLU A 318 7.17 -17.04 8.93
N ALA A 319 6.98 -17.42 7.66
CA ALA A 319 8.04 -17.97 6.82
C ALA A 319 9.25 -17.03 6.67
N SER A 320 9.08 -15.73 6.89
CA SER A 320 10.15 -14.72 6.83
C SER A 320 10.93 -14.53 8.12
N LEU A 321 10.52 -15.17 9.21
CA LEU A 321 11.27 -15.10 10.46
C LEU A 321 12.53 -15.94 10.38
N VAL A 322 13.58 -15.47 11.05
CA VAL A 322 14.80 -16.27 11.28
C VAL A 322 14.41 -17.46 12.14
N SER A 323 14.57 -18.67 11.62
CA SER A 323 14.26 -19.91 12.32
C SER A 323 15.30 -20.23 13.37
N SER A 324 14.85 -20.57 14.55
CA SER A 324 15.70 -21.16 15.59
C SER A 324 15.82 -22.70 15.49
N ASN A 325 14.99 -23.39 14.68
CA ASN A 325 14.95 -24.87 14.58
C ASN A 325 14.51 -25.44 13.21
N LYS A 326 15.01 -26.65 12.90
CA LYS A 326 14.70 -27.43 11.67
C LYS A 326 13.20 -27.78 11.47
N GLN A 327 12.39 -27.79 12.52
CA GLN A 327 10.94 -28.10 12.44
C GLN A 327 10.13 -27.07 11.63
N ASP A 328 10.58 -25.82 11.58
CA ASP A 328 9.89 -24.75 10.85
C ASP A 328 9.95 -24.91 9.33
N ILE A 329 10.92 -25.69 8.80
CA ILE A 329 11.05 -25.95 7.35
C ILE A 329 9.92 -26.86 6.84
N LEU A 330 9.42 -27.77 7.67
CA LEU A 330 8.33 -28.68 7.33
C LEU A 330 6.97 -27.97 7.31
N ILE A 331 6.76 -27.01 8.20
CA ILE A 331 5.56 -26.17 8.23
C ILE A 331 5.47 -25.32 6.96
N ARG A 332 6.60 -24.82 6.46
CA ARG A 332 6.69 -24.03 5.21
C ARG A 332 6.24 -24.80 3.98
N LYS A 333 6.66 -26.07 3.83
CA LYS A 333 6.24 -26.92 2.71
C LYS A 333 4.73 -27.19 2.72
N LYS A 334 4.14 -27.38 3.91
CA LYS A 334 2.68 -27.57 4.04
C LYS A 334 1.87 -26.31 3.71
N GLN A 335 2.38 -25.11 4.04
CA GLN A 335 1.71 -23.85 3.72
C GLN A 335 1.76 -23.53 2.22
N ILE A 336 2.87 -23.80 1.54
CA ILE A 336 3.01 -23.63 0.08
C ILE A 336 1.97 -24.51 -0.64
N ASN A 337 1.85 -25.79 -0.26
CA ASN A 337 0.87 -26.69 -0.87
C ASN A 337 -0.59 -26.27 -0.60
N LYS A 338 -0.87 -25.63 0.54
CA LYS A 338 -2.22 -25.12 0.87
C LYS A 338 -2.59 -23.89 0.05
N ILE A 339 -1.61 -23.04 -0.31
CA ILE A 339 -1.81 -21.86 -1.16
C ILE A 339 -2.08 -22.25 -2.61
N ASP A 340 -1.43 -23.29 -3.12
CA ASP A 340 -1.70 -23.82 -4.47
C ASP A 340 -3.11 -24.41 -4.57
N HIS A 341 -3.65 -24.98 -3.48
CA HIS A 341 -5.05 -25.40 -3.43
C HIS A 341 -6.05 -24.24 -3.39
N ILE A 342 -5.70 -23.13 -2.69
CA ILE A 342 -6.53 -21.91 -2.63
C ILE A 342 -6.54 -21.20 -4.01
N LYS A 343 -5.46 -21.28 -4.79
CA LYS A 343 -5.42 -20.75 -6.17
C LYS A 343 -6.48 -21.38 -7.07
N ALA A 344 -6.71 -22.71 -6.96
CA ALA A 344 -7.72 -23.41 -7.76
C ALA A 344 -9.15 -23.01 -7.38
N VAL A 345 -9.42 -22.77 -6.08
CA VAL A 345 -10.76 -22.42 -5.57
C VAL A 345 -11.09 -20.93 -5.81
N SER A 346 -10.12 -20.03 -5.66
CA SER A 346 -10.32 -18.58 -5.88
C SER A 346 -10.58 -18.23 -7.35
N TYR A 347 -9.98 -18.97 -8.30
CA TYR A 347 -10.18 -18.77 -9.73
C TYR A 347 -11.61 -19.12 -10.18
N THR A 348 -12.22 -20.14 -9.61
CA THR A 348 -13.61 -20.52 -9.89
C THR A 348 -14.62 -19.54 -9.31
N HIS A 349 -14.33 -18.92 -8.14
CA HIS A 349 -15.20 -17.92 -7.52
C HIS A 349 -15.16 -16.57 -8.23
N LEU A 350 -13.98 -16.12 -8.70
CA LEU A 350 -13.84 -14.87 -9.48
C LEU A 350 -14.60 -14.95 -10.81
N ARG A 351 -14.53 -16.06 -11.54
CA ARG A 351 -15.33 -16.25 -12.77
C ARG A 351 -16.85 -16.23 -12.51
N ALA A 352 -17.31 -16.79 -11.42
CA ALA A 352 -18.74 -16.78 -11.08
C ALA A 352 -19.24 -15.36 -10.75
N HIS A 353 -18.45 -14.52 -10.08
CA HIS A 353 -18.82 -13.15 -9.78
C HIS A 353 -18.76 -12.20 -10.99
N GLU A 354 -17.80 -12.36 -11.88
CA GLU A 354 -17.73 -11.58 -13.12
C GLU A 354 -18.88 -11.95 -14.07
N THR A 355 -19.22 -13.23 -14.20
CA THR A 355 -20.33 -13.67 -15.04
C THR A 355 -21.69 -13.14 -14.55
N LEU A 356 -21.89 -13.03 -13.23
CA LEU A 356 -23.11 -12.45 -12.65
C LEU A 356 -23.21 -10.92 -12.88
N ARG A 357 -22.11 -10.18 -12.82
CA ARG A 357 -22.08 -8.74 -13.13
C ARG A 357 -22.41 -8.45 -14.59
N TYR A 358 -21.90 -9.24 -15.52
CA TYR A 358 -22.20 -9.09 -16.95
C TYR A 358 -23.68 -9.37 -17.25
N LEU A 359 -24.31 -10.33 -16.59
CA LEU A 359 -25.73 -10.66 -16.75
C LEU A 359 -26.67 -9.59 -16.16
N VAL A 360 -26.29 -8.93 -15.06
CA VAL A 360 -27.07 -7.85 -14.46
C VAL A 360 -27.06 -6.60 -15.33
N CYS A 361 -25.92 -6.21 -15.91
CA CYS A 361 -25.85 -5.07 -16.83
C CYS A 361 -26.63 -5.31 -18.13
N ARG A 362 -26.61 -6.52 -18.69
CA ARG A 362 -27.37 -6.85 -19.90
C ARG A 362 -28.88 -6.80 -19.69
N ARG A 363 -29.39 -7.28 -18.55
CA ARG A 363 -30.83 -7.24 -18.22
C ARG A 363 -31.37 -5.80 -17.99
N VAL A 364 -30.53 -4.85 -17.63
CA VAL A 364 -30.92 -3.43 -17.45
C VAL A 364 -30.98 -2.71 -18.80
N LEU A 365 -30.17 -3.10 -19.80
CA LEU A 365 -30.17 -2.52 -21.14
C LEU A 365 -31.24 -3.09 -22.05
N GLU A 366 -31.78 -4.27 -21.79
CA GLU A 366 -32.87 -4.88 -22.59
C GLU A 366 -34.30 -4.48 -22.12
N LYS A 367 -34.41 -3.60 -21.10
CA LYS A 367 -35.70 -3.06 -20.60
C LYS A 367 -35.92 -1.58 -20.88
N LYS A 368 -35.29 -1.06 -21.94
CA LYS A 368 -35.66 0.25 -22.51
C LYS A 368 -36.09 0.12 -23.97
#